data_acd7de95d7e54c949f8a4dbccc69a6f7
#
_entry.id   acd7de95d7e54c949f8a4dbccc69a6f7
#
_cell.length_a   1.000
_cell.length_b   1.000
_cell.length_c   1.000
_cell.angle_alpha   90.00
_cell.angle_beta   90.00
_cell.angle_gamma   90.00
#
_symmetry.space_group_name_H-M   'P 1'
#
loop_
_entity.id
_entity.type
_entity.pdbx_description
1 polymer ?
#
loop_
_entity_poly.entity_id
_entity_poly.type
_entity_poly.pdbx_seq_one_letter_code
_entity_poly.pdbx_strand_id
1 'polypeptide(L)'
;MSASSSSNDLRNRILFTIFILAVYRFGTFVPLPGIDPEQLKIMMDGNQKGLLGMFNVFAGGAVSRMAIFALGIMPYISSAIIVQLLTGVSEYFKNLKAQGETGRAKITQITRYGTVLLATVQGYGLSVGLESSADLVINPGAFFKITTVTTIVAGTMFLMWLGEQITQRGIGNGISLIIFAGIVAEIPRALVTTFELGRTGAVSTFMILAIFVLLIATILFVVFMERALRKILINYPKRQMGNKMYGGESSHLPLKINQAGVIPAIFASALLLSLIHISEPTRPRLISYAVFCL
;
A
#
# COMPACT_ATOMS: atom_id res chain seq x y z
N MET A 1 6.60 -16.22 37.38
CA MET A 1 7.28 -16.79 36.18
C MET A 1 6.64 -16.41 34.83
N SER A 2 5.65 -15.52 34.76
CA SER A 2 4.90 -15.20 33.54
C SER A 2 5.37 -13.94 32.76
N ALA A 3 6.17 -13.05 33.36
CA ALA A 3 6.58 -11.81 32.69
C ALA A 3 7.76 -11.98 31.70
N SER A 4 8.65 -12.95 31.93
CA SER A 4 9.79 -13.19 31.04
C SER A 4 9.43 -13.94 29.75
N SER A 5 8.39 -14.76 29.75
CA SER A 5 7.90 -15.45 28.55
C SER A 5 7.21 -14.49 27.58
N SER A 6 6.49 -13.49 28.11
CA SER A 6 5.82 -12.45 27.31
C SER A 6 6.79 -11.54 26.57
N SER A 7 7.93 -11.17 27.19
CA SER A 7 8.94 -10.32 26.56
C SER A 7 9.72 -11.04 25.45
N ASN A 8 9.98 -12.35 25.60
CA ASN A 8 10.62 -13.14 24.57
C ASN A 8 9.71 -13.38 23.35
N ASP A 9 8.40 -13.57 23.56
CA ASP A 9 7.44 -13.72 22.48
C ASP A 9 7.33 -12.41 21.66
N LEU A 10 7.24 -11.27 22.33
CA LEU A 10 7.23 -9.96 21.66
C LEU A 10 8.50 -9.72 20.84
N ARG A 11 9.67 -10.02 21.41
CA ARG A 11 10.96 -9.90 20.71
C ARG A 11 10.99 -10.75 19.46
N ASN A 12 10.53 -12.01 19.53
CA ASN A 12 10.51 -12.92 18.40
C ASN A 12 9.57 -12.42 17.29
N ARG A 13 8.41 -11.87 17.63
CA ARG A 13 7.48 -11.26 16.67
C ARG A 13 8.07 -10.02 15.99
N ILE A 14 8.78 -9.17 16.74
CA ILE A 14 9.49 -8.00 16.17
C ILE A 14 10.57 -8.47 15.20
N LEU A 15 11.43 -9.40 15.62
CA LEU A 15 12.51 -9.92 14.77
C LEU A 15 11.98 -10.58 13.50
N PHE A 16 10.89 -11.36 13.61
CA PHE A 16 10.23 -11.96 12.46
C PHE A 16 9.69 -10.91 11.48
N THR A 17 9.06 -9.85 11.99
CA THR A 17 8.55 -8.75 11.16
C THR A 17 9.69 -8.04 10.44
N ILE A 18 10.78 -7.71 11.15
CA ILE A 18 11.97 -7.07 10.56
C ILE A 18 12.60 -7.97 9.48
N PHE A 19 12.70 -9.27 9.74
CA PHE A 19 13.24 -10.24 8.78
C PHE A 19 12.40 -10.26 7.49
N ILE A 20 11.08 -10.33 7.59
CA ILE A 20 10.20 -10.31 6.39
C ILE A 20 10.31 -8.99 5.65
N LEU A 21 10.40 -7.84 6.35
CA LEU A 21 10.59 -6.54 5.70
C LEU A 21 11.95 -6.46 4.98
N ALA A 22 13.00 -7.10 5.52
CA ALA A 22 14.29 -7.22 4.84
C ALA A 22 14.19 -8.08 3.57
N VAL A 23 13.47 -9.22 3.60
CA VAL A 23 13.19 -10.04 2.42
C VAL A 23 12.40 -9.26 1.36
N TYR A 24 11.38 -8.52 1.77
CA TYR A 24 10.66 -7.60 0.88
C TYR A 24 11.61 -6.60 0.23
N ARG A 25 12.44 -5.94 1.02
CA ARG A 25 13.37 -4.93 0.50
C ARG A 25 14.38 -5.54 -0.47
N PHE A 26 14.90 -6.72 -0.19
CA PHE A 26 15.77 -7.44 -1.11
C PHE A 26 15.09 -7.69 -2.46
N GLY A 27 13.86 -8.15 -2.47
CA GLY A 27 13.10 -8.42 -3.70
C GLY A 27 12.82 -7.17 -4.55
N THR A 28 12.82 -5.95 -3.97
CA THR A 28 12.69 -4.70 -4.74
C THR A 28 13.94 -4.36 -5.57
N PHE A 29 15.03 -5.09 -5.41
CA PHE A 29 16.26 -4.93 -6.19
C PHE A 29 16.44 -6.03 -7.25
N VAL A 30 15.62 -7.07 -7.25
CA VAL A 30 15.69 -8.15 -8.24
C VAL A 30 14.97 -7.70 -9.52
N PRO A 31 15.70 -7.43 -10.63
CA PRO A 31 15.09 -6.93 -11.86
C PRO A 31 14.28 -8.00 -12.57
N LEU A 32 13.32 -7.57 -13.38
CA LEU A 32 12.58 -8.44 -14.30
C LEU A 32 13.51 -8.96 -15.41
N PRO A 33 13.40 -10.25 -15.78
CA PRO A 33 14.21 -10.81 -16.84
C PRO A 33 13.84 -10.20 -18.22
N GLY A 34 14.86 -9.93 -19.05
CA GLY A 34 14.68 -9.44 -20.40
C GLY A 34 14.59 -7.92 -20.57
N ILE A 35 14.86 -7.15 -19.53
CA ILE A 35 14.92 -5.69 -19.54
C ILE A 35 16.37 -5.23 -19.45
N ASP A 36 16.74 -4.22 -20.25
CA ASP A 36 18.04 -3.57 -20.16
C ASP A 36 18.06 -2.53 -19.03
N PRO A 37 18.91 -2.71 -17.99
CA PRO A 37 18.93 -1.82 -16.84
C PRO A 37 19.46 -0.40 -17.17
N GLU A 38 20.31 -0.24 -18.19
CA GLU A 38 20.87 1.06 -18.57
C GLU A 38 19.83 1.93 -19.26
N GLN A 39 19.13 1.36 -20.25
CA GLN A 39 18.04 2.03 -20.96
C GLN A 39 16.90 2.39 -20.03
N LEU A 40 16.57 1.49 -19.10
CA LEU A 40 15.55 1.74 -18.08
C LEU A 40 15.91 2.95 -17.21
N LYS A 41 17.15 3.09 -16.79
CA LYS A 41 17.60 4.22 -15.97
C LYS A 41 17.45 5.55 -16.72
N ILE A 42 17.88 5.60 -18.00
CA ILE A 42 17.76 6.80 -18.84
C ILE A 42 16.30 7.22 -19.01
N MET A 43 15.42 6.26 -19.26
CA MET A 43 13.97 6.51 -19.41
C MET A 43 13.33 7.01 -18.12
N MET A 44 13.71 6.44 -16.98
CA MET A 44 13.13 6.81 -15.68
C MET A 44 13.62 8.15 -15.17
N ASP A 45 14.85 8.55 -15.42
CA ASP A 45 15.39 9.85 -15.02
C ASP A 45 14.68 11.00 -15.76
N GLY A 46 14.17 10.76 -16.99
CA GLY A 46 13.35 11.72 -17.74
C GLY A 46 11.89 11.84 -17.25
N ASN A 47 11.32 10.79 -16.67
CA ASN A 47 9.87 10.67 -16.43
C ASN A 47 9.45 10.62 -14.95
N GLN A 48 10.30 10.99 -14.01
CA GLN A 48 9.96 10.96 -12.57
C GLN A 48 8.89 11.98 -12.14
N LYS A 49 8.37 12.80 -13.05
CA LYS A 49 7.35 13.81 -12.76
C LYS A 49 5.96 13.27 -13.06
N GLY A 50 5.09 13.17 -12.03
CA GLY A 50 3.68 12.81 -12.19
C GLY A 50 3.26 11.58 -11.38
N LEU A 51 2.17 10.95 -11.81
CA LEU A 51 1.56 9.78 -11.15
C LEU A 51 2.53 8.60 -11.04
N LEU A 52 3.38 8.39 -12.05
CA LEU A 52 4.38 7.32 -12.05
C LEU A 52 5.37 7.45 -10.88
N GLY A 53 5.78 8.68 -10.55
CA GLY A 53 6.62 8.95 -9.38
C GLY A 53 5.92 8.58 -8.07
N MET A 54 4.63 8.84 -7.94
CA MET A 54 3.85 8.44 -6.77
C MET A 54 3.78 6.91 -6.64
N PHE A 55 3.50 6.17 -7.72
CA PHE A 55 3.51 4.71 -7.70
C PHE A 55 4.87 4.14 -7.32
N ASN A 56 5.94 4.73 -7.82
CA ASN A 56 7.29 4.32 -7.49
C ASN A 56 7.58 4.45 -5.99
N VAL A 57 7.07 5.51 -5.34
CA VAL A 57 7.20 5.69 -3.88
C VAL A 57 6.43 4.60 -3.12
N PHE A 58 5.18 4.29 -3.52
CA PHE A 58 4.39 3.22 -2.88
C PHE A 58 5.02 1.83 -3.08
N ALA A 59 5.64 1.59 -4.23
CA ALA A 59 6.35 0.36 -4.52
C ALA A 59 7.78 0.31 -3.95
N GLY A 60 8.21 1.34 -3.20
CA GLY A 60 9.56 1.40 -2.60
C GLY A 60 10.70 1.45 -3.62
N GLY A 61 10.49 2.12 -4.75
CA GLY A 61 11.46 2.21 -5.83
C GLY A 61 11.50 0.99 -6.76
N ALA A 62 10.61 0.01 -6.59
CA ALA A 62 10.58 -1.20 -7.42
C ALA A 62 10.15 -0.91 -8.86
N VAL A 63 9.30 0.11 -9.09
CA VAL A 63 8.86 0.52 -10.42
C VAL A 63 10.03 1.09 -11.23
N SER A 64 10.81 1.99 -10.65
CA SER A 64 11.95 2.61 -11.33
C SER A 64 13.07 1.62 -11.67
N ARG A 65 13.11 0.48 -11.02
CA ARG A 65 14.07 -0.60 -11.27
C ARG A 65 13.47 -1.75 -12.06
N MET A 66 12.16 -1.66 -12.41
CA MET A 66 11.39 -2.77 -12.96
C MET A 66 11.73 -4.09 -12.25
N ALA A 67 11.56 -4.07 -10.93
CA ALA A 67 11.79 -5.24 -10.10
C ALA A 67 10.61 -6.22 -10.18
N ILE A 68 10.81 -7.44 -9.69
CA ILE A 68 9.75 -8.46 -9.60
C ILE A 68 8.53 -7.97 -8.79
N PHE A 69 8.73 -6.97 -7.92
CA PHE A 69 7.68 -6.32 -7.14
C PHE A 69 7.21 -4.99 -7.75
N ALA A 70 7.34 -4.80 -9.06
CA ALA A 70 6.98 -3.54 -9.72
C ALA A 70 5.52 -3.12 -9.47
N LEU A 71 4.56 -4.04 -9.52
CA LEU A 71 3.16 -3.75 -9.16
C LEU A 71 2.93 -3.63 -7.64
N GLY A 72 3.89 -4.06 -6.81
CA GLY A 72 3.76 -4.03 -5.36
C GLY A 72 2.52 -4.78 -4.85
N ILE A 73 1.84 -4.19 -3.87
CA ILE A 73 0.61 -4.71 -3.26
C ILE A 73 -0.65 -4.09 -3.90
N MET A 74 -0.52 -3.18 -4.87
CA MET A 74 -1.66 -2.45 -5.45
C MET A 74 -2.76 -3.35 -6.00
N PRO A 75 -2.50 -4.43 -6.77
CA PRO A 75 -3.54 -5.34 -7.25
C PRO A 75 -4.35 -5.97 -6.11
N TYR A 76 -3.69 -6.30 -4.99
CA TYR A 76 -4.37 -6.85 -3.82
C TYR A 76 -5.27 -5.80 -3.13
N ILE A 77 -4.80 -4.56 -2.99
CA ILE A 77 -5.59 -3.49 -2.38
C ILE A 77 -6.83 -3.23 -3.23
N SER A 78 -6.68 -3.12 -4.56
CA SER A 78 -7.80 -2.92 -5.48
C SER A 78 -8.81 -4.06 -5.40
N SER A 79 -8.35 -5.31 -5.41
CA SER A 79 -9.21 -6.48 -5.23
C SER A 79 -9.94 -6.49 -3.89
N ALA A 80 -9.23 -6.18 -2.79
CA ALA A 80 -9.81 -6.09 -1.45
C ALA A 80 -10.91 -5.02 -1.36
N ILE A 81 -10.70 -3.87 -1.97
CA ILE A 81 -11.67 -2.78 -2.05
C ILE A 81 -12.91 -3.22 -2.83
N ILE A 82 -12.74 -3.83 -4.02
CA ILE A 82 -13.85 -4.32 -4.84
C ILE A 82 -14.69 -5.33 -4.04
N VAL A 83 -14.04 -6.29 -3.41
CA VAL A 83 -14.74 -7.31 -2.59
C VAL A 83 -15.43 -6.68 -1.39
N GLN A 84 -14.82 -5.69 -0.75
CA GLN A 84 -15.43 -4.96 0.37
C GLN A 84 -16.69 -4.20 -0.07
N LEU A 85 -16.69 -3.57 -1.26
CA LEU A 85 -17.90 -2.96 -1.84
C LEU A 85 -18.97 -4.00 -2.11
N LEU A 86 -18.62 -5.11 -2.71
CA LEU A 86 -19.55 -6.19 -2.97
C LEU A 86 -20.20 -6.71 -1.69
N THR A 87 -19.50 -6.69 -0.55
CA THR A 87 -20.10 -7.02 0.76
C THR A 87 -21.17 -6.01 1.21
N GLY A 88 -21.13 -4.78 0.69
CA GLY A 88 -22.15 -3.76 0.96
C GLY A 88 -23.39 -3.85 0.06
N VAL A 89 -23.20 -4.29 -1.19
CA VAL A 89 -24.24 -4.25 -2.24
C VAL A 89 -24.89 -5.62 -2.47
N SER A 90 -24.11 -6.70 -2.52
CA SER A 90 -24.58 -8.04 -2.85
C SER A 90 -25.04 -8.80 -1.60
N GLU A 91 -26.25 -9.37 -1.64
CA GLU A 91 -26.78 -10.22 -0.57
C GLU A 91 -25.94 -11.49 -0.33
N TYR A 92 -25.38 -12.06 -1.38
CA TYR A 92 -24.48 -13.22 -1.27
C TYR A 92 -23.30 -12.90 -0.35
N PHE A 93 -22.61 -11.77 -0.59
CA PHE A 93 -21.46 -11.37 0.22
C PHE A 93 -21.85 -10.92 1.64
N LYS A 94 -23.04 -10.30 1.81
CA LYS A 94 -23.60 -10.00 3.13
C LYS A 94 -23.81 -11.27 3.96
N ASN A 95 -24.44 -12.29 3.36
CA ASN A 95 -24.66 -13.57 4.01
C ASN A 95 -23.34 -14.29 4.32
N LEU A 96 -22.37 -14.20 3.43
CA LEU A 96 -21.03 -14.75 3.64
C LEU A 96 -20.36 -14.08 4.86
N LYS A 97 -20.46 -12.75 4.97
CA LYS A 97 -19.93 -11.98 6.10
C LYS A 97 -20.62 -12.33 7.41
N ALA A 98 -21.92 -12.64 7.39
CA ALA A 98 -22.71 -13.06 8.56
C ALA A 98 -22.32 -14.44 9.09
N GLN A 99 -21.69 -15.32 8.27
CA GLN A 99 -21.21 -16.64 8.66
C GLN A 99 -19.97 -16.60 9.59
N GLY A 100 -19.48 -15.41 9.97
CA GLY A 100 -18.35 -15.28 10.89
C GLY A 100 -16.99 -15.63 10.24
N GLU A 101 -16.19 -16.48 10.93
CA GLU A 101 -14.81 -16.78 10.50
C GLU A 101 -14.75 -17.58 9.19
N THR A 102 -15.64 -18.53 8.99
CA THR A 102 -15.71 -19.32 7.76
C THR A 102 -16.05 -18.47 6.55
N GLY A 103 -16.97 -17.51 6.71
CA GLY A 103 -17.31 -16.55 5.67
C GLY A 103 -16.16 -15.59 5.37
N ARG A 104 -15.44 -15.10 6.40
CA ARG A 104 -14.24 -14.27 6.22
C ARG A 104 -13.14 -14.99 5.44
N ALA A 105 -12.90 -16.27 5.73
CA ALA A 105 -11.92 -17.07 4.98
C ALA A 105 -12.28 -17.17 3.49
N LYS A 106 -13.56 -17.37 3.14
CA LYS A 106 -14.03 -17.37 1.75
C LYS A 106 -13.89 -16.00 1.08
N ILE A 107 -14.23 -14.91 1.79
CA ILE A 107 -14.03 -13.54 1.28
C ILE A 107 -12.55 -13.28 0.98
N THR A 108 -11.64 -13.67 1.87
CA THR A 108 -10.20 -13.56 1.66
C THR A 108 -9.75 -14.38 0.45
N GLN A 109 -10.29 -15.59 0.26
CA GLN A 109 -9.98 -16.42 -0.90
C GLN A 109 -10.43 -15.77 -2.22
N ILE A 110 -11.63 -15.20 -2.25
CA ILE A 110 -12.14 -14.46 -3.43
C ILE A 110 -11.25 -13.25 -3.72
N THR A 111 -10.81 -12.52 -2.68
CA THR A 111 -9.87 -11.41 -2.82
C THR A 111 -8.56 -11.86 -3.44
N ARG A 112 -8.01 -13.03 -3.04
CA ARG A 112 -6.78 -13.58 -3.65
C ARG A 112 -6.95 -13.90 -5.13
N TYR A 113 -8.06 -14.52 -5.52
CA TYR A 113 -8.35 -14.79 -6.95
C TYR A 113 -8.52 -13.49 -7.74
N GLY A 114 -9.22 -12.51 -7.19
CA GLY A 114 -9.34 -11.17 -7.78
C GLY A 114 -7.98 -10.48 -7.93
N THR A 115 -7.08 -10.68 -6.98
CA THR A 115 -5.70 -10.16 -7.06
C THR A 115 -4.93 -10.77 -8.23
N VAL A 116 -5.00 -12.10 -8.40
CA VAL A 116 -4.33 -12.78 -9.53
C VAL A 116 -4.86 -12.25 -10.86
N LEU A 117 -6.18 -12.11 -10.99
CA LEU A 117 -6.80 -11.60 -12.21
C LEU A 117 -6.35 -10.16 -12.51
N LEU A 118 -6.43 -9.27 -11.52
CA LEU A 118 -6.00 -7.88 -11.69
C LEU A 118 -4.49 -7.77 -11.97
N ALA A 119 -3.66 -8.52 -11.25
CA ALA A 119 -2.22 -8.53 -11.48
C ALA A 119 -1.86 -9.06 -12.88
N THR A 120 -2.61 -10.03 -13.42
CA THR A 120 -2.42 -10.54 -14.78
C THR A 120 -2.75 -9.48 -15.82
N VAL A 121 -3.89 -8.79 -15.67
CA VAL A 121 -4.31 -7.72 -16.60
C VAL A 121 -3.33 -6.55 -16.56
N GLN A 122 -2.95 -6.09 -15.36
CA GLN A 122 -1.99 -5.00 -15.18
C GLN A 122 -0.60 -5.39 -15.65
N GLY A 123 -0.13 -6.61 -15.35
CA GLY A 123 1.15 -7.14 -15.81
C GLY A 123 1.23 -7.27 -17.32
N TYR A 124 0.14 -7.65 -17.97
CA TYR A 124 0.05 -7.66 -19.43
C TYR A 124 0.12 -6.26 -20.02
N GLY A 125 -0.65 -5.31 -19.47
CA GLY A 125 -0.57 -3.90 -19.89
C GLY A 125 0.84 -3.33 -19.73
N LEU A 126 1.49 -3.59 -18.60
CA LEU A 126 2.88 -3.19 -18.37
C LEU A 126 3.83 -3.82 -19.39
N SER A 127 3.71 -5.11 -19.70
CA SER A 127 4.58 -5.81 -20.65
C SER A 127 4.47 -5.25 -22.07
N VAL A 128 3.24 -4.91 -22.50
CA VAL A 128 2.98 -4.27 -23.81
C VAL A 128 3.57 -2.85 -23.82
N GLY A 129 3.42 -2.10 -22.73
CA GLY A 129 4.01 -0.76 -22.61
C GLY A 129 5.53 -0.75 -22.66
N LEU A 130 6.17 -1.70 -22.00
CA LEU A 130 7.63 -1.86 -22.04
C LEU A 130 8.14 -2.22 -23.44
N GLU A 131 7.43 -3.09 -24.14
CA GLU A 131 7.76 -3.50 -25.51
C GLU A 131 7.59 -2.36 -26.51
N SER A 132 6.61 -1.45 -26.29
CA SER A 132 6.42 -0.28 -27.14
C SER A 132 7.48 0.81 -26.96
N SER A 133 8.26 0.74 -25.89
CA SER A 133 9.38 1.66 -25.63
C SER A 133 10.62 1.16 -26.34
N ALA A 134 11.17 1.96 -27.27
CA ALA A 134 12.30 1.59 -28.08
C ALA A 134 13.51 1.20 -27.19
N ASP A 135 14.15 0.07 -27.52
CA ASP A 135 15.40 -0.45 -26.97
C ASP A 135 15.38 -0.86 -25.48
N LEU A 136 14.21 -0.88 -24.83
CA LEU A 136 14.11 -1.27 -23.41
C LEU A 136 14.14 -2.80 -23.22
N VAL A 137 13.60 -3.53 -24.18
CA VAL A 137 13.45 -4.99 -24.12
C VAL A 137 14.50 -5.65 -25.03
N ILE A 138 15.31 -6.52 -24.45
CA ILE A 138 16.41 -7.20 -25.18
C ILE A 138 15.87 -8.09 -26.31
N ASN A 139 14.79 -8.85 -26.02
CA ASN A 139 14.14 -9.75 -26.99
C ASN A 139 12.63 -9.54 -26.95
N PRO A 140 12.06 -8.63 -27.78
CA PRO A 140 10.62 -8.40 -27.82
C PRO A 140 9.89 -9.62 -28.40
N GLY A 141 8.67 -9.90 -27.88
CA GLY A 141 7.83 -10.98 -28.38
C GLY A 141 6.96 -11.64 -27.33
N ALA A 142 6.20 -12.66 -27.74
CA ALA A 142 5.26 -13.36 -26.87
C ALA A 142 5.94 -13.99 -25.63
N PHE A 143 7.18 -14.46 -25.78
CA PHE A 143 7.93 -15.06 -24.67
C PHE A 143 8.24 -14.03 -23.57
N PHE A 144 8.65 -12.81 -23.95
CA PHE A 144 8.87 -11.72 -23.00
C PHE A 144 7.58 -11.39 -22.23
N LYS A 145 6.43 -11.24 -22.93
CA LYS A 145 5.13 -10.94 -22.30
C LYS A 145 4.75 -12.00 -21.28
N ILE A 146 4.83 -13.26 -21.66
CA ILE A 146 4.48 -14.39 -20.76
C ILE A 146 5.40 -14.41 -19.54
N THR A 147 6.70 -14.27 -19.74
CA THR A 147 7.68 -14.29 -18.65
C THR A 147 7.46 -13.11 -17.70
N THR A 148 7.28 -11.90 -18.23
CA THR A 148 7.03 -10.69 -17.44
C THR A 148 5.75 -10.80 -16.63
N VAL A 149 4.63 -11.17 -17.27
CA VAL A 149 3.34 -11.34 -16.57
C VAL A 149 3.45 -12.37 -15.46
N THR A 150 4.03 -13.54 -15.76
CA THR A 150 4.18 -14.62 -14.76
C THR A 150 5.03 -14.17 -13.60
N THR A 151 6.15 -13.49 -13.86
CA THR A 151 7.06 -12.99 -12.81
C THR A 151 6.40 -11.95 -11.93
N ILE A 152 5.67 -11.00 -12.52
CA ILE A 152 4.97 -9.93 -11.77
C ILE A 152 3.83 -10.51 -10.94
N VAL A 153 3.03 -11.42 -11.50
CA VAL A 153 1.95 -12.10 -10.76
C VAL A 153 2.52 -12.91 -9.60
N ALA A 154 3.59 -13.67 -9.84
CA ALA A 154 4.27 -14.42 -8.78
C ALA A 154 4.82 -13.48 -7.69
N GLY A 155 5.43 -12.35 -8.08
CA GLY A 155 5.91 -11.33 -7.15
C GLY A 155 4.80 -10.73 -6.30
N THR A 156 3.68 -10.37 -6.90
CA THR A 156 2.50 -9.83 -6.18
C THR A 156 1.91 -10.85 -5.21
N MET A 157 1.78 -12.11 -5.62
CA MET A 157 1.30 -13.19 -4.76
C MET A 157 2.25 -13.48 -3.60
N PHE A 158 3.55 -13.41 -3.86
CA PHE A 158 4.56 -13.56 -2.81
C PHE A 158 4.50 -12.41 -1.79
N LEU A 159 4.35 -11.16 -2.25
CA LEU A 159 4.16 -10.01 -1.36
C LEU A 159 2.90 -10.13 -0.50
N MET A 160 1.80 -10.58 -1.08
CA MET A 160 0.57 -10.83 -0.35
C MET A 160 0.80 -11.89 0.73
N TRP A 161 1.46 -13.00 0.39
CA TRP A 161 1.80 -14.05 1.34
C TRP A 161 2.71 -13.55 2.47
N LEU A 162 3.73 -12.73 2.16
CA LEU A 162 4.58 -12.08 3.17
C LEU A 162 3.76 -11.19 4.12
N GLY A 163 2.83 -10.40 3.59
CA GLY A 163 1.93 -9.57 4.38
C GLY A 163 1.04 -10.39 5.32
N GLU A 164 0.52 -11.52 4.84
CA GLU A 164 -0.26 -12.45 5.68
C GLU A 164 0.60 -13.10 6.78
N GLN A 165 1.84 -13.48 6.48
CA GLN A 165 2.76 -14.04 7.49
C GLN A 165 3.05 -13.01 8.60
N ILE A 166 3.29 -11.75 8.26
CA ILE A 166 3.47 -10.70 9.27
C ILE A 166 2.20 -10.56 10.12
N THR A 167 1.02 -10.55 9.51
CA THR A 167 -0.25 -10.40 10.23
C THR A 167 -0.52 -11.56 11.18
N GLN A 168 -0.14 -12.77 10.81
CA GLN A 168 -0.37 -13.99 11.63
C GLN A 168 0.67 -14.19 12.73
N ARG A 169 1.95 -13.96 12.44
CA ARG A 169 3.09 -14.31 13.32
C ARG A 169 3.89 -13.11 13.79
N GLY A 170 3.73 -11.95 13.15
CA GLY A 170 4.44 -10.71 13.46
C GLY A 170 3.60 -9.77 14.33
N ILE A 171 3.74 -8.47 14.05
CA ILE A 171 3.07 -7.38 14.75
C ILE A 171 2.23 -6.57 13.78
N GLY A 172 0.98 -6.34 14.13
CA GLY A 172 0.07 -5.45 13.39
C GLY A 172 -0.40 -5.99 12.04
N ASN A 173 -0.78 -5.10 11.15
CA ASN A 173 -1.23 -5.45 9.79
C ASN A 173 -0.02 -5.51 8.85
N GLY A 174 0.33 -6.71 8.38
CA GLY A 174 1.52 -6.92 7.54
C GLY A 174 1.48 -6.20 6.21
N ILE A 175 0.31 -6.09 5.58
CA ILE A 175 0.15 -5.38 4.31
C ILE A 175 0.47 -3.89 4.49
N SER A 176 -0.08 -3.28 5.53
CA SER A 176 0.21 -1.87 5.87
C SER A 176 1.67 -1.63 6.20
N LEU A 177 2.33 -2.61 6.86
CA LEU A 177 3.76 -2.51 7.18
C LEU A 177 4.65 -2.62 5.94
N ILE A 178 4.29 -3.44 4.96
CA ILE A 178 5.03 -3.54 3.69
C ILE A 178 4.91 -2.21 2.91
N ILE A 179 3.72 -1.61 2.83
CA ILE A 179 3.52 -0.30 2.19
C ILE A 179 4.34 0.77 2.93
N PHE A 180 4.25 0.80 4.25
CA PHE A 180 5.02 1.72 5.09
C PHE A 180 6.53 1.58 4.86
N ALA A 181 7.04 0.35 4.83
CA ALA A 181 8.46 0.08 4.57
C ALA A 181 8.90 0.54 3.17
N GLY A 182 8.02 0.42 2.17
CA GLY A 182 8.25 0.96 0.82
C GLY A 182 8.42 2.48 0.84
N ILE A 183 7.49 3.19 1.47
CA ILE A 183 7.51 4.66 1.56
C ILE A 183 8.72 5.15 2.35
N VAL A 184 8.98 4.57 3.52
CA VAL A 184 10.11 4.95 4.38
C VAL A 184 11.46 4.73 3.70
N ALA A 185 11.57 3.71 2.86
CA ALA A 185 12.81 3.39 2.16
C ALA A 185 13.21 4.44 1.11
N GLU A 186 12.30 5.27 0.63
CA GLU A 186 12.60 6.37 -0.30
C GLU A 186 12.91 7.70 0.42
N ILE A 187 12.64 7.81 1.72
CA ILE A 187 12.91 9.03 2.51
C ILE A 187 14.39 9.45 2.47
N PRO A 188 15.39 8.56 2.68
CA PRO A 188 16.79 8.95 2.65
C PRO A 188 17.19 9.54 1.29
N ARG A 189 16.72 8.96 0.19
CA ARG A 189 16.97 9.46 -1.16
C ARG A 189 16.35 10.84 -1.37
N ALA A 190 15.09 11.02 -0.97
CA ALA A 190 14.40 12.31 -1.05
C ALA A 190 15.11 13.40 -0.25
N LEU A 191 15.62 13.09 0.95
CA LEU A 191 16.41 14.01 1.76
C LEU A 191 17.71 14.43 1.06
N VAL A 192 18.48 13.46 0.56
CA VAL A 192 19.73 13.74 -0.17
C VAL A 192 19.46 14.64 -1.37
N THR A 193 18.46 14.32 -2.18
CA THR A 193 18.11 15.13 -3.37
C THR A 193 17.68 16.54 -2.97
N THR A 194 16.93 16.70 -1.87
CA THR A 194 16.50 18.02 -1.39
C THR A 194 17.70 18.87 -0.94
N PHE A 195 18.68 18.27 -0.25
CA PHE A 195 19.90 18.97 0.15
C PHE A 195 20.80 19.32 -1.05
N GLU A 196 20.90 18.45 -2.06
CA GLU A 196 21.62 18.73 -3.29
C GLU A 196 21.01 19.91 -4.05
N LEU A 197 19.68 19.97 -4.19
CA LEU A 197 18.97 21.10 -4.79
C LEU A 197 19.22 22.42 -4.04
N GLY A 198 19.35 22.36 -2.72
CA GLY A 198 19.76 23.50 -1.91
C GLY A 198 21.21 23.93 -2.15
N ARG A 199 22.13 22.96 -2.30
CA ARG A 199 23.55 23.23 -2.53
C ARG A 199 23.81 23.80 -3.93
N THR A 200 23.05 23.36 -4.94
CA THR A 200 23.13 23.86 -6.31
C THR A 200 22.43 25.22 -6.51
N GLY A 201 21.78 25.76 -5.47
CA GLY A 201 21.05 27.03 -5.54
C GLY A 201 19.73 26.98 -6.31
N ALA A 202 19.30 25.79 -6.76
CA ALA A 202 18.02 25.60 -7.44
C ALA A 202 16.82 25.87 -6.52
N VAL A 203 17.01 25.68 -5.21
CA VAL A 203 16.01 25.92 -4.17
C VAL A 203 16.64 26.76 -3.07
N SER A 204 15.96 27.85 -2.66
CA SER A 204 16.47 28.70 -1.57
C SER A 204 16.48 27.97 -0.23
N THR A 205 17.45 28.26 0.63
CA THR A 205 17.56 27.69 1.98
C THR A 205 16.28 27.90 2.79
N PHE A 206 15.62 29.05 2.63
CA PHE A 206 14.34 29.33 3.28
C PHE A 206 13.24 28.34 2.83
N MET A 207 13.18 28.01 1.54
CA MET A 207 12.21 27.08 1.00
C MET A 207 12.44 25.64 1.52
N ILE A 208 13.70 25.23 1.67
CA ILE A 208 14.04 23.92 2.29
C ILE A 208 13.55 23.89 3.74
N LEU A 209 13.82 24.96 4.51
CA LEU A 209 13.32 25.06 5.88
C LEU A 209 11.80 24.97 5.94
N ALA A 210 11.11 25.68 5.04
CA ALA A 210 9.65 25.66 4.96
C ALA A 210 9.11 24.25 4.64
N ILE A 211 9.77 23.49 3.74
CA ILE A 211 9.40 22.10 3.43
C ILE A 211 9.52 21.22 4.68
N PHE A 212 10.61 21.33 5.45
CA PHE A 212 10.78 20.55 6.68
C PHE A 212 9.74 20.90 7.75
N VAL A 213 9.46 22.18 7.94
CA VAL A 213 8.42 22.64 8.89
C VAL A 213 7.05 22.10 8.46
N LEU A 214 6.72 22.19 7.17
CA LEU A 214 5.47 21.68 6.63
C LEU A 214 5.35 20.16 6.82
N LEU A 215 6.43 19.42 6.58
CA LEU A 215 6.49 17.97 6.77
C LEU A 215 6.19 17.59 8.23
N ILE A 216 6.88 18.22 9.18
CA ILE A 216 6.67 17.98 10.60
C ILE A 216 5.24 18.36 11.00
N ALA A 217 4.75 19.53 10.57
CA ALA A 217 3.39 19.99 10.86
C ALA A 217 2.34 19.02 10.32
N THR A 218 2.53 18.50 9.11
CA THR A 218 1.63 17.51 8.50
C THR A 218 1.61 16.21 9.29
N ILE A 219 2.78 15.69 9.69
CA ILE A 219 2.87 14.46 10.49
C ILE A 219 2.14 14.66 11.84
N LEU A 220 2.40 15.77 12.53
CA LEU A 220 1.75 16.07 13.82
C LEU A 220 0.24 16.20 13.65
N PHE A 221 -0.23 16.87 12.59
CA PHE A 221 -1.65 17.02 12.30
C PHE A 221 -2.32 15.68 12.03
N VAL A 222 -1.72 14.82 11.20
CA VAL A 222 -2.25 13.48 10.91
C VAL A 222 -2.30 12.61 12.17
N VAL A 223 -1.24 12.61 12.97
CA VAL A 223 -1.22 11.86 14.25
C VAL A 223 -2.26 12.39 15.22
N PHE A 224 -2.44 13.71 15.29
CA PHE A 224 -3.48 14.33 16.11
C PHE A 224 -4.87 13.87 15.69
N MET A 225 -5.18 13.93 14.39
CA MET A 225 -6.49 13.52 13.85
C MET A 225 -6.78 12.02 14.03
N GLU A 226 -5.77 11.16 13.84
CA GLU A 226 -5.91 9.71 14.05
C GLU A 226 -6.11 9.31 15.52
N ARG A 227 -5.53 10.07 16.44
CA ARG A 227 -5.66 9.83 17.88
C ARG A 227 -6.84 10.57 18.53
N ALA A 228 -7.46 11.49 17.79
CA ALA A 228 -8.54 12.32 18.33
C ALA A 228 -9.78 11.48 18.65
N LEU A 229 -10.19 11.52 19.91
CA LEU A 229 -11.36 10.82 20.45
C LEU A 229 -12.35 11.83 21.00
N ARG A 230 -13.60 11.74 20.58
CA ARG A 230 -14.71 12.45 21.20
C ARG A 230 -15.24 11.63 22.38
N LYS A 231 -15.08 12.12 23.59
CA LYS A 231 -15.61 11.49 24.81
C LYS A 231 -17.02 11.95 25.07
N ILE A 232 -17.98 11.02 25.04
CA ILE A 232 -19.38 11.30 25.40
C ILE A 232 -19.58 10.81 26.83
N LEU A 233 -20.10 11.70 27.69
CA LEU A 233 -20.41 11.38 29.08
C LEU A 233 -21.63 10.49 29.14
N ILE A 234 -21.52 9.31 29.77
CA ILE A 234 -22.62 8.40 30.04
C ILE A 234 -22.83 8.39 31.55
N ASN A 235 -24.03 8.80 31.99
CA ASN A 235 -24.44 8.71 33.38
C ASN A 235 -25.19 7.39 33.58
N TYR A 236 -24.64 6.51 34.39
CA TYR A 236 -25.36 5.30 34.79
C TYR A 236 -26.34 5.64 35.95
N PRO A 237 -27.61 5.13 35.92
CA PRO A 237 -28.52 5.33 36.99
C PRO A 237 -28.00 4.66 38.27
N LYS A 238 -28.22 5.33 39.41
CA LYS A 238 -27.93 4.78 40.74
C LYS A 238 -28.77 3.53 40.99
N ARG A 239 -28.16 2.40 41.30
CA ARG A 239 -28.88 1.18 41.70
C ARG A 239 -28.90 1.07 43.22
N GLN A 240 -30.09 0.87 43.79
CA GLN A 240 -30.26 0.56 45.19
C GLN A 240 -30.37 -0.96 45.33
N MET A 241 -29.43 -1.55 46.03
CA MET A 241 -29.47 -2.98 46.45
C MET A 241 -29.57 -3.01 47.98
N GLY A 242 -30.81 -3.27 48.50
CA GLY A 242 -31.07 -3.23 49.92
C GLY A 242 -30.89 -1.83 50.51
N ASN A 243 -30.19 -1.71 51.65
CA ASN A 243 -29.96 -0.45 52.34
C ASN A 243 -28.71 0.32 51.89
N LYS A 244 -28.02 -0.15 50.82
CA LYS A 244 -26.80 0.49 50.25
C LYS A 244 -27.08 1.06 48.86
N MET A 245 -26.90 2.37 48.73
CA MET A 245 -26.85 3.05 47.41
C MET A 245 -25.48 2.85 46.79
N TYR A 246 -25.41 2.14 45.66
CA TYR A 246 -24.25 2.15 44.81
C TYR A 246 -24.34 3.37 43.90
N GLY A 247 -23.39 4.33 44.09
CA GLY A 247 -23.32 5.54 43.28
C GLY A 247 -23.01 5.17 41.83
N GLY A 248 -23.81 5.73 40.87
CA GLY A 248 -23.52 5.59 39.46
C GLY A 248 -22.17 6.27 39.13
N GLU A 249 -21.21 5.53 38.67
CA GLU A 249 -19.99 6.09 38.09
C GLU A 249 -20.31 6.70 36.74
N SER A 250 -19.84 7.92 36.49
CA SER A 250 -19.88 8.50 35.15
C SER A 250 -18.74 7.90 34.31
N SER A 251 -19.11 7.18 33.26
CA SER A 251 -18.17 6.63 32.30
C SER A 251 -18.18 7.46 31.01
N HIS A 252 -17.10 7.43 30.27
CA HIS A 252 -16.96 8.13 29.00
C HIS A 252 -16.89 7.11 27.87
N LEU A 253 -17.77 7.26 26.86
CA LEU A 253 -17.71 6.48 25.64
C LEU A 253 -16.75 7.16 24.65
N PRO A 254 -15.58 6.56 24.35
CA PRO A 254 -14.64 7.12 23.39
C PRO A 254 -15.10 6.79 21.96
N LEU A 255 -15.42 7.81 21.17
CA LEU A 255 -15.70 7.68 19.75
C LEU A 255 -14.54 8.26 18.96
N LYS A 256 -13.97 7.50 18.01
CA LYS A 256 -12.97 8.01 17.07
C LYS A 256 -13.61 9.05 16.15
N ILE A 257 -12.94 10.20 15.96
CA ILE A 257 -13.38 11.24 15.03
C ILE A 257 -13.24 10.74 13.59
N ASN A 258 -12.09 10.16 13.26
CA ASN A 258 -11.86 9.55 11.97
C ASN A 258 -12.12 8.02 12.03
N GLN A 259 -13.36 7.60 11.78
CA GLN A 259 -13.73 6.18 11.73
C GLN A 259 -13.35 5.51 10.41
N ALA A 260 -13.30 6.27 9.33
CA ALA A 260 -13.04 5.76 7.99
C ALA A 260 -11.54 5.52 7.73
N GLY A 261 -10.64 6.18 8.48
CA GLY A 261 -9.19 6.05 8.33
C GLY A 261 -8.70 6.47 6.94
N VAL A 262 -7.78 5.71 6.37
CA VAL A 262 -7.16 5.94 5.05
C VAL A 262 -7.96 5.30 3.91
N ILE A 263 -8.91 4.43 4.20
CA ILE A 263 -9.67 3.63 3.21
C ILE A 263 -10.33 4.50 2.12
N PRO A 264 -11.03 5.63 2.42
CA PRO A 264 -11.65 6.45 1.38
C PRO A 264 -10.65 7.07 0.40
N ALA A 265 -9.46 7.45 0.86
CA ALA A 265 -8.43 8.04 0.01
C ALA A 265 -7.87 7.01 -0.99
N ILE A 266 -7.58 5.78 -0.52
CA ILE A 266 -7.15 4.67 -1.37
C ILE A 266 -8.25 4.31 -2.37
N PHE A 267 -9.50 4.33 -1.94
CA PHE A 267 -10.66 4.08 -2.77
C PHE A 267 -10.83 5.10 -3.89
N ALA A 268 -10.76 6.38 -3.55
CA ALA A 268 -10.83 7.46 -4.53
C ALA A 268 -9.70 7.38 -5.57
N SER A 269 -8.47 7.06 -5.13
CA SER A 269 -7.33 6.90 -6.05
C SER A 269 -7.52 5.70 -6.99
N ALA A 270 -8.04 4.56 -6.51
CA ALA A 270 -8.31 3.39 -7.33
C ALA A 270 -9.43 3.65 -8.36
N LEU A 271 -10.49 4.38 -7.97
CA LEU A 271 -11.57 4.78 -8.90
C LEU A 271 -11.09 5.78 -9.95
N LEU A 272 -10.31 6.78 -9.56
CA LEU A 272 -9.75 7.76 -10.50
C LEU A 272 -8.86 7.09 -11.54
N LEU A 273 -8.01 6.15 -11.13
CA LEU A 273 -7.21 5.36 -12.04
C LEU A 273 -8.06 4.53 -13.00
N SER A 274 -9.12 3.87 -12.52
CA SER A 274 -10.05 3.12 -13.35
C SER A 274 -10.77 4.01 -14.36
N LEU A 275 -11.22 5.21 -13.98
CA LEU A 275 -11.89 6.16 -14.84
C LEU A 275 -10.96 6.73 -15.92
N ILE A 276 -9.70 7.01 -15.61
CA ILE A 276 -8.70 7.46 -16.59
C ILE A 276 -8.50 6.40 -17.67
N HIS A 277 -8.47 5.11 -17.30
CA HIS A 277 -8.36 4.01 -18.27
C HIS A 277 -9.57 3.86 -19.18
N ILE A 278 -10.76 4.22 -18.71
CA ILE A 278 -12.01 4.12 -19.51
C ILE A 278 -12.18 5.36 -20.41
N SER A 279 -11.80 6.55 -19.93
CA SER A 279 -12.07 7.80 -20.64
C SER A 279 -11.04 8.17 -21.70
N GLU A 280 -9.85 7.57 -21.70
CA GLU A 280 -8.75 7.94 -22.60
C GLU A 280 -8.26 6.86 -23.60
N PRO A 281 -9.01 5.79 -23.96
CA PRO A 281 -8.51 4.77 -24.88
C PRO A 281 -8.36 5.26 -26.34
N THR A 282 -8.76 6.50 -26.65
CA THR A 282 -8.92 6.97 -28.04
C THR A 282 -7.88 7.98 -28.52
N ARG A 283 -6.97 8.47 -27.66
CA ARG A 283 -5.89 9.38 -28.09
C ARG A 283 -4.55 8.68 -28.12
N PRO A 284 -3.94 8.46 -29.31
CA PRO A 284 -2.68 7.72 -29.44
C PRO A 284 -1.49 8.34 -28.68
N ARG A 285 -1.55 9.63 -28.35
CA ARG A 285 -0.55 10.29 -27.48
C ARG A 285 -0.75 10.01 -25.98
N LEU A 286 -1.93 9.60 -25.57
CA LEU A 286 -2.29 9.32 -24.19
C LEU A 286 -2.23 7.83 -23.85
N ILE A 287 -2.21 6.93 -24.86
CA ILE A 287 -1.93 5.50 -24.67
C ILE A 287 -0.54 5.31 -24.04
N SER A 288 0.45 6.11 -24.45
CA SER A 288 1.76 6.12 -23.81
C SER A 288 1.71 6.52 -22.33
N TYR A 289 0.80 7.43 -21.94
CA TYR A 289 0.58 7.82 -20.54
C TYR A 289 -0.30 6.82 -19.78
N ALA A 290 -1.32 6.24 -20.40
CA ALA A 290 -2.22 5.29 -19.76
C ALA A 290 -1.54 3.95 -19.46
N VAL A 291 -0.66 3.48 -20.33
CA VAL A 291 0.16 2.27 -20.11
C VAL A 291 1.16 2.47 -18.98
N PHE A 292 1.62 3.70 -18.76
CA PHE A 292 2.49 4.04 -17.63
C PHE A 292 1.74 4.39 -16.33
N CYS A 293 0.43 4.55 -16.37
CA CYS A 293 -0.42 4.75 -15.19
C CYS A 293 -0.97 3.44 -14.60
N LEU A 294 -0.76 2.30 -15.26
CA LEU A 294 -0.99 0.96 -14.74
C LEU A 294 0.18 0.46 -13.94
#